data_82f024d442088469133b4bcc7b015977
#
_entry.id   82f024d442088469133b4bcc7b015977
#
_cell.length_a   1.000
_cell.length_b   1.000
_cell.length_c   1.000
_cell.angle_alpha   90.00
_cell.angle_beta   90.00
_cell.angle_gamma   90.00
#
_symmetry.space_group_name_H-M   'P 1'
#
loop_
_entity.id
_entity.type
_entity.pdbx_description
1 polymer ?
#
loop_
_entity_poly.entity_id
_entity_poly.type
_entity_poly.pdbx_seq_one_letter_code
_entity_poly.pdbx_strand_id
1 'polypeptide(L)'
;IITSSASSPFTQEDVVKMARQINSGSLPFALTVDSYSTISPSLGENSLSAMVLAGVIAFALIMVLMTALYRLPGFLACIALAGQVAATLAFVSGYFPVFESFTLTLPGIAGIILAIGMGVDANVITAERIKEELRSGKSLDGALKSGFARGLTPIIDGNVTIVIVAIVLMGAFGPSDGFFAKALHFVFFAFGPSTAGTIYAFGYTLLTGVLLNFVFGIFATRTMIRGAASTKALRDPRLYGADAPGKTPAEKKQVNFVGLRKRFLTFSACLMAAIVLCAVVLGVHLDTEFTGGAMITLSYENSFEMSAVQKTASEALGSNGLTLQTGENVATGEQTLKISMPGTETVTTDEVQTLLDSLNESCPDNSFAQLSLSNVSAAMGTKFLQKSLVAVVFALVLILAYIAYRFKKIGGLTGGMMAVLALLNDLMVVFGTFVLLRAPLDGNFIAAMLTILGYSIN
;
A
#
# COMPACT_ATOMS: atom_id res chain seq x y z
N ILE A 1 22.51 -23.71 -29.84
CA ILE A 1 21.59 -22.61 -30.16
C ILE A 1 20.45 -23.21 -30.96
N ILE A 2 19.23 -23.08 -30.47
CA ILE A 2 18.01 -23.51 -31.18
C ILE A 2 17.39 -22.26 -31.79
N THR A 3 17.29 -22.28 -33.15
CA THR A 3 16.75 -21.13 -33.90
C THR A 3 15.48 -21.55 -34.62
N SER A 4 14.51 -20.69 -34.74
CA SER A 4 13.31 -20.87 -35.54
C SER A 4 13.63 -20.65 -37.03
N SER A 5 12.81 -21.21 -37.91
CA SER A 5 12.88 -20.86 -39.35
C SER A 5 12.14 -19.53 -39.59
N ALA A 6 12.52 -18.83 -40.67
CA ALA A 6 11.84 -17.57 -41.03
C ALA A 6 10.35 -17.75 -41.38
N SER A 7 9.94 -18.97 -41.73
CA SER A 7 8.56 -19.33 -42.07
C SER A 7 7.70 -19.76 -40.86
N SER A 8 8.33 -20.03 -39.70
CA SER A 8 7.65 -20.44 -38.48
C SER A 8 8.44 -19.93 -37.26
N PRO A 9 8.27 -18.68 -36.89
CA PRO A 9 8.93 -18.13 -35.71
C PRO A 9 8.36 -18.77 -34.44
N PHE A 10 9.25 -19.06 -33.48
CA PHE A 10 8.81 -19.52 -32.17
C PHE A 10 8.00 -18.43 -31.48
N THR A 11 6.85 -18.80 -30.92
CA THR A 11 6.12 -17.94 -30.01
C THR A 11 6.87 -17.85 -28.67
N GLN A 12 6.56 -16.82 -27.86
CA GLN A 12 7.16 -16.69 -26.55
C GLN A 12 6.83 -17.89 -25.64
N GLU A 13 5.65 -18.50 -25.80
CA GLU A 13 5.26 -19.74 -25.14
C GLU A 13 6.14 -20.94 -25.56
N ASP A 14 6.42 -21.09 -26.85
CA ASP A 14 7.27 -22.16 -27.34
C ASP A 14 8.69 -22.07 -26.80
N VAL A 15 9.24 -20.86 -26.75
CA VAL A 15 10.57 -20.60 -26.16
C VAL A 15 10.62 -20.94 -24.68
N VAL A 16 9.62 -20.52 -23.92
CA VAL A 16 9.52 -20.82 -22.48
C VAL A 16 9.33 -22.34 -22.26
N LYS A 17 8.49 -22.99 -23.06
CA LYS A 17 8.24 -24.42 -22.95
C LYS A 17 9.51 -25.24 -23.31
N MET A 18 10.22 -24.86 -24.38
CA MET A 18 11.49 -25.48 -24.74
C MET A 18 12.57 -25.25 -23.69
N ALA A 19 12.70 -24.03 -23.18
CA ALA A 19 13.66 -23.72 -22.11
C ALA A 19 13.37 -24.55 -20.83
N ARG A 20 12.12 -24.73 -20.49
CA ARG A 20 11.71 -25.59 -19.37
C ARG A 20 12.06 -27.06 -19.63
N GLN A 21 11.79 -27.58 -20.84
CA GLN A 21 12.09 -28.97 -21.21
C GLN A 21 13.60 -29.24 -21.23
N ILE A 22 14.41 -28.33 -21.78
CA ILE A 22 15.87 -28.45 -21.81
C ILE A 22 16.44 -28.38 -20.38
N ASN A 23 16.00 -27.44 -19.57
CA ASN A 23 16.46 -27.28 -18.20
C ASN A 23 16.05 -28.46 -17.30
N SER A 24 14.83 -29.00 -17.45
CA SER A 24 14.39 -30.18 -16.70
C SER A 24 15.16 -31.45 -17.03
N GLY A 25 15.64 -31.59 -18.29
CA GLY A 25 16.48 -32.71 -18.70
C GLY A 25 17.94 -32.60 -18.28
N SER A 26 18.40 -31.42 -17.88
CA SER A 26 19.81 -31.17 -17.50
C SER A 26 20.04 -31.09 -16.00
N LEU A 27 18.98 -31.08 -15.21
CA LEU A 27 19.07 -30.96 -13.73
C LEU A 27 19.22 -32.35 -13.10
N PRO A 28 20.15 -32.54 -12.15
CA PRO A 28 20.34 -33.81 -11.42
C PRO A 28 19.25 -34.08 -10.37
N PHE A 29 18.25 -33.22 -10.26
CA PHE A 29 17.15 -33.28 -9.29
C PHE A 29 15.84 -32.79 -9.92
N ALA A 30 14.74 -33.28 -9.42
CA ALA A 30 13.41 -32.82 -9.84
C ALA A 30 13.11 -31.43 -9.27
N LEU A 31 12.58 -30.55 -10.12
CA LEU A 31 12.04 -29.27 -9.66
C LEU A 31 10.60 -29.47 -9.21
N THR A 32 10.28 -28.95 -8.03
CA THR A 32 8.91 -28.84 -7.52
C THR A 32 8.46 -27.38 -7.61
N VAL A 33 7.18 -27.16 -7.90
CA VAL A 33 6.60 -25.83 -7.90
C VAL A 33 6.23 -25.45 -6.47
N ASP A 34 6.94 -24.50 -5.89
CA ASP A 34 6.70 -24.04 -4.51
C ASP A 34 5.51 -23.11 -4.40
N SER A 35 5.25 -22.29 -5.43
CA SER A 35 4.07 -21.44 -5.50
C SER A 35 3.76 -21.07 -6.93
N TYR A 36 2.48 -20.89 -7.24
CA TYR A 36 2.01 -20.27 -8.47
C TYR A 36 0.66 -19.59 -8.23
N SER A 37 0.37 -18.58 -9.03
CA SER A 37 -0.93 -17.94 -9.05
C SER A 37 -1.38 -17.66 -10.48
N THR A 38 -2.67 -17.84 -10.72
CA THR A 38 -3.32 -17.46 -11.99
C THR A 38 -4.41 -16.44 -11.67
N ILE A 39 -4.53 -15.43 -12.51
CA ILE A 39 -5.54 -14.36 -12.37
C ILE A 39 -6.25 -14.26 -13.72
N SER A 40 -7.59 -14.23 -13.71
CA SER A 40 -8.35 -14.07 -14.94
C SER A 40 -8.15 -12.66 -15.52
N PRO A 41 -8.12 -12.51 -16.85
CA PRO A 41 -8.03 -11.21 -17.50
C PRO A 41 -9.15 -10.25 -17.09
N SER A 42 -10.37 -10.76 -16.93
CA SER A 42 -11.55 -9.98 -16.50
C SER A 42 -11.37 -9.35 -15.12
N LEU A 43 -10.84 -10.11 -14.15
CA LEU A 43 -10.56 -9.57 -12.81
C LEU A 43 -9.49 -8.46 -12.88
N GLY A 44 -8.46 -8.62 -13.70
CA GLY A 44 -7.42 -7.63 -13.88
C GLY A 44 -7.95 -6.34 -14.50
N GLU A 45 -8.73 -6.42 -15.58
CA GLU A 45 -9.30 -5.27 -16.28
C GLU A 45 -10.32 -4.52 -15.43
N ASN A 46 -11.24 -5.23 -14.79
CA ASN A 46 -12.24 -4.66 -13.90
C ASN A 46 -11.60 -3.96 -12.71
N SER A 47 -10.63 -4.59 -12.07
CA SER A 47 -9.91 -4.01 -10.93
C SER A 47 -9.13 -2.76 -11.33
N LEU A 48 -8.47 -2.77 -12.49
CA LEU A 48 -7.72 -1.61 -12.99
C LEU A 48 -8.66 -0.42 -13.26
N SER A 49 -9.75 -0.63 -13.98
CA SER A 49 -10.69 0.44 -14.31
C SER A 49 -11.34 1.05 -13.07
N ALA A 50 -11.70 0.22 -12.09
CA ALA A 50 -12.23 0.66 -10.81
C ALA A 50 -11.23 1.50 -10.01
N MET A 51 -9.96 1.08 -9.94
CA MET A 51 -8.92 1.82 -9.22
C MET A 51 -8.54 3.12 -9.94
N VAL A 52 -8.53 3.14 -11.27
CA VAL A 52 -8.33 4.38 -12.04
C VAL A 52 -9.47 5.37 -11.77
N LEU A 53 -10.72 4.90 -11.81
CA LEU A 53 -11.88 5.74 -11.49
C LEU A 53 -11.81 6.29 -10.07
N ALA A 54 -11.51 5.44 -9.07
CA ALA A 54 -11.33 5.87 -7.69
C ALA A 54 -10.21 6.90 -7.55
N GLY A 55 -9.09 6.69 -8.25
CA GLY A 55 -7.96 7.65 -8.29
C GLY A 55 -8.35 9.00 -8.87
N VAL A 56 -9.11 9.01 -9.97
CA VAL A 56 -9.62 10.26 -10.59
C VAL A 56 -10.58 10.99 -9.67
N ILE A 57 -11.52 10.27 -9.03
CA ILE A 57 -12.46 10.85 -8.07
C ILE A 57 -11.70 11.44 -6.87
N ALA A 58 -10.76 10.69 -6.30
CA ALA A 58 -9.95 11.14 -5.17
C ALA A 58 -9.14 12.40 -5.55
N PHE A 59 -8.51 12.42 -6.73
CA PHE A 59 -7.77 13.57 -7.23
C PHE A 59 -8.68 14.80 -7.42
N ALA A 60 -9.88 14.62 -7.98
CA ALA A 60 -10.85 15.70 -8.15
C ALA A 60 -11.31 16.28 -6.80
N LEU A 61 -11.61 15.42 -5.81
CA LEU A 61 -11.95 15.84 -4.46
C LEU A 61 -10.82 16.63 -3.80
N ILE A 62 -9.57 16.15 -3.94
CA ILE A 62 -8.37 16.84 -3.46
C ILE A 62 -8.25 18.22 -4.11
N MET A 63 -8.43 18.32 -5.43
CA MET A 63 -8.37 19.60 -6.15
C MET A 63 -9.39 20.61 -5.60
N VAL A 64 -10.61 20.18 -5.39
CA VAL A 64 -11.68 21.02 -4.84
C VAL A 64 -11.31 21.47 -3.42
N LEU A 65 -10.90 20.52 -2.56
CA LEU A 65 -10.55 20.78 -1.16
C LEU A 65 -9.36 21.75 -1.06
N MET A 66 -8.28 21.46 -1.79
CA MET A 66 -7.05 22.27 -1.77
C MET A 66 -7.31 23.70 -2.26
N THR A 67 -8.06 23.83 -3.34
CA THR A 67 -8.40 25.16 -3.89
C THR A 67 -9.34 25.93 -2.95
N ALA A 68 -10.32 25.27 -2.33
CA ALA A 68 -11.24 25.91 -1.40
C ALA A 68 -10.52 26.39 -0.12
N LEU A 69 -9.63 25.58 0.46
CA LEU A 69 -8.95 25.88 1.73
C LEU A 69 -7.74 26.81 1.55
N TYR A 70 -6.96 26.60 0.47
CA TYR A 70 -5.68 27.29 0.24
C TYR A 70 -5.68 28.23 -0.96
N ARG A 71 -6.81 28.37 -1.67
CA ARG A 71 -6.99 29.31 -2.78
C ARG A 71 -5.90 29.13 -3.84
N LEU A 72 -5.18 30.19 -4.20
CA LEU A 72 -4.15 30.15 -5.25
C LEU A 72 -3.00 29.16 -4.96
N PRO A 73 -2.36 29.12 -3.77
CA PRO A 73 -1.39 28.08 -3.44
C PRO A 73 -1.95 26.66 -3.60
N GLY A 74 -3.21 26.42 -3.21
CA GLY A 74 -3.87 25.13 -3.37
C GLY A 74 -4.07 24.74 -4.83
N PHE A 75 -4.51 25.67 -5.67
CA PHE A 75 -4.65 25.43 -7.10
C PHE A 75 -3.32 25.11 -7.78
N LEU A 76 -2.26 25.88 -7.47
CA LEU A 76 -0.91 25.64 -8.01
C LEU A 76 -0.34 24.30 -7.52
N ALA A 77 -0.61 23.93 -6.27
CA ALA A 77 -0.25 22.63 -5.73
C ALA A 77 -0.92 21.47 -6.50
N CYS A 78 -2.17 21.64 -6.92
CA CYS A 78 -2.86 20.63 -7.73
C CYS A 78 -2.23 20.43 -9.11
N ILE A 79 -1.74 21.50 -9.74
CA ILE A 79 -0.99 21.39 -11.00
C ILE A 79 0.32 20.62 -10.80
N ALA A 80 1.06 20.93 -9.73
CA ALA A 80 2.28 20.19 -9.40
C ALA A 80 1.97 18.70 -9.10
N LEU A 81 0.88 18.44 -8.38
CA LEU A 81 0.45 17.07 -8.06
C LEU A 81 0.09 16.29 -9.33
N ALA A 82 -0.59 16.90 -10.30
CA ALA A 82 -0.83 16.27 -11.60
C ALA A 82 0.48 15.90 -12.31
N GLY A 83 1.48 16.78 -12.27
CA GLY A 83 2.82 16.51 -12.78
C GLY A 83 3.51 15.36 -12.05
N GLN A 84 3.35 15.28 -10.71
CA GLN A 84 3.88 14.17 -9.90
C GLN A 84 3.25 12.82 -10.31
N VAL A 85 1.92 12.78 -10.47
CA VAL A 85 1.20 11.56 -10.90
C VAL A 85 1.66 11.11 -12.27
N ALA A 86 1.71 12.05 -13.25
CA ALA A 86 2.16 11.74 -14.60
C ALA A 86 3.61 11.22 -14.63
N ALA A 87 4.51 11.85 -13.86
CA ALA A 87 5.89 11.39 -13.72
C ALA A 87 5.98 10.01 -13.05
N THR A 88 5.19 9.76 -11.99
CA THR A 88 5.17 8.44 -11.32
C THR A 88 4.74 7.35 -12.30
N LEU A 89 3.67 7.58 -13.06
CA LEU A 89 3.20 6.65 -14.10
C LEU A 89 4.27 6.43 -15.17
N ALA A 90 4.97 7.48 -15.62
CA ALA A 90 6.06 7.36 -16.58
C ALA A 90 7.24 6.52 -16.07
N PHE A 91 7.60 6.65 -14.77
CA PHE A 91 8.62 5.80 -14.15
C PHE A 91 8.20 4.34 -14.08
N VAL A 92 6.95 4.07 -13.65
CA VAL A 92 6.44 2.71 -13.46
C VAL A 92 6.23 2.01 -14.81
N SER A 93 5.81 2.73 -15.86
CA SER A 93 5.58 2.15 -17.20
C SER A 93 6.85 1.83 -17.98
N GLY A 94 8.04 2.18 -17.44
CA GLY A 94 9.32 1.99 -18.15
C GLY A 94 9.54 2.96 -19.32
N TYR A 95 8.86 4.11 -19.30
CA TYR A 95 9.09 5.16 -20.29
C TYR A 95 10.56 5.61 -20.35
N PHE A 96 11.25 5.56 -19.21
CA PHE A 96 12.68 5.87 -19.14
C PHE A 96 13.51 4.59 -19.27
N PRO A 97 14.34 4.43 -20.33
CA PRO A 97 15.09 3.18 -20.60
C PRO A 97 16.08 2.78 -19.50
N VAL A 98 16.42 3.71 -18.60
CA VAL A 98 17.35 3.48 -17.48
C VAL A 98 16.69 2.67 -16.35
N PHE A 99 15.35 2.70 -16.27
CA PHE A 99 14.58 2.02 -15.26
C PHE A 99 13.85 0.82 -15.87
N GLU A 100 13.90 -0.31 -15.20
CA GLU A 100 13.15 -1.48 -15.62
C GLU A 100 11.65 -1.21 -15.58
N SER A 101 10.94 -1.63 -16.62
CA SER A 101 9.48 -1.60 -16.64
C SER A 101 8.95 -2.54 -15.56
N PHE A 102 7.91 -2.10 -14.90
CA PHE A 102 7.37 -2.78 -13.77
C PHE A 102 5.90 -3.13 -14.01
N THR A 103 5.53 -4.36 -13.74
CA THR A 103 4.12 -4.78 -13.85
C THR A 103 3.31 -4.09 -12.76
N LEU A 104 2.39 -3.22 -13.16
CA LEU A 104 1.53 -2.51 -12.24
C LEU A 104 0.55 -3.47 -11.57
N THR A 105 0.71 -3.67 -10.26
CA THR A 105 -0.15 -4.51 -9.44
C THR A 105 -1.16 -3.67 -8.68
N LEU A 106 -2.23 -4.29 -8.14
CA LEU A 106 -3.21 -3.58 -7.30
C LEU A 106 -2.55 -2.85 -6.11
N PRO A 107 -1.64 -3.48 -5.33
CA PRO A 107 -0.88 -2.75 -4.31
C PRO A 107 0.01 -1.65 -4.88
N GLY A 108 0.58 -1.83 -6.07
CA GLY A 108 1.35 -0.80 -6.76
C GLY A 108 0.52 0.46 -7.05
N ILE A 109 -0.72 0.29 -7.53
CA ILE A 109 -1.66 1.41 -7.75
C ILE A 109 -2.01 2.07 -6.40
N ALA A 110 -2.25 1.28 -5.35
CA ALA A 110 -2.48 1.81 -4.01
C ALA A 110 -1.31 2.66 -3.51
N GLY A 111 -0.06 2.25 -3.81
CA GLY A 111 1.14 3.04 -3.54
C GLY A 111 1.17 4.37 -4.28
N ILE A 112 0.72 4.43 -5.53
CA ILE A 112 0.58 5.69 -6.29
C ILE A 112 -0.46 6.60 -5.64
N ILE A 113 -1.64 6.08 -5.28
CA ILE A 113 -2.70 6.85 -4.62
C ILE A 113 -2.21 7.41 -3.28
N LEU A 114 -1.48 6.61 -2.52
CA LEU A 114 -0.87 7.06 -1.26
C LEU A 114 0.17 8.16 -1.50
N ALA A 115 1.01 8.03 -2.54
CA ALA A 115 1.99 9.05 -2.91
C ALA A 115 1.33 10.38 -3.30
N ILE A 116 0.13 10.35 -3.91
CA ILE A 116 -0.70 11.54 -4.14
C ILE A 116 -1.07 12.20 -2.81
N GLY A 117 -1.56 11.42 -1.84
CA GLY A 117 -1.89 11.92 -0.51
C GLY A 117 -0.71 12.62 0.17
N MET A 118 0.48 12.04 0.09
CA MET A 118 1.71 12.62 0.63
C MET A 118 2.13 13.91 -0.09
N GLY A 119 1.91 13.98 -1.42
CA GLY A 119 2.13 15.19 -2.20
C GLY A 119 1.23 16.34 -1.75
N VAL A 120 -0.01 16.05 -1.40
CA VAL A 120 -0.95 17.01 -0.82
C VAL A 120 -0.44 17.52 0.53
N ASP A 121 0.01 16.62 1.41
CA ASP A 121 0.43 16.93 2.78
C ASP A 121 1.59 17.93 2.81
N ALA A 122 2.61 17.75 1.97
CA ALA A 122 3.72 18.70 1.82
C ALA A 122 3.24 20.10 1.42
N ASN A 123 2.24 20.17 0.53
CA ASN A 123 1.66 21.43 0.07
C ASN A 123 0.78 22.09 1.13
N VAL A 124 0.02 21.31 1.90
CA VAL A 124 -0.78 21.76 3.04
C VAL A 124 0.10 22.39 4.11
N ILE A 125 1.17 21.71 4.53
CA ILE A 125 2.13 22.23 5.52
C ILE A 125 2.70 23.57 5.05
N THR A 126 3.12 23.63 3.79
CA THR A 126 3.68 24.87 3.20
C THR A 126 2.65 26.00 3.18
N ALA A 127 1.42 25.72 2.73
CA ALA A 127 0.36 26.72 2.65
C ALA A 127 -0.07 27.24 4.04
N GLU A 128 -0.18 26.36 5.04
CA GLU A 128 -0.49 26.78 6.42
C GLU A 128 0.63 27.64 7.01
N ARG A 129 1.90 27.32 6.77
CA ARG A 129 3.02 28.17 7.21
C ARG A 129 3.00 29.55 6.55
N ILE A 130 2.71 29.62 5.26
CA ILE A 130 2.53 30.93 4.58
C ILE A 130 1.39 31.72 5.20
N LYS A 131 0.27 31.08 5.49
CA LYS A 131 -0.92 31.66 6.10
C LYS A 131 -0.65 32.17 7.54
N GLU A 132 0.08 31.40 8.35
CA GLU A 132 0.56 31.82 9.67
C GLU A 132 1.44 33.08 9.60
N GLU A 133 2.38 33.12 8.68
CA GLU A 133 3.28 34.25 8.49
C GLU A 133 2.55 35.52 7.99
N LEU A 134 1.54 35.36 7.12
CA LEU A 134 0.67 36.48 6.71
C LEU A 134 -0.16 37.00 7.89
N ARG A 135 -0.70 36.11 8.73
CA ARG A 135 -1.43 36.50 9.93
C ARG A 135 -0.57 37.20 10.98
N SER A 136 0.73 36.91 11.00
CA SER A 136 1.69 37.62 11.85
C SER A 136 2.03 39.04 11.36
N GLY A 137 1.44 39.50 10.24
CA GLY A 137 1.61 40.83 9.68
C GLY A 137 2.80 41.00 8.73
N LYS A 138 3.42 39.89 8.28
CA LYS A 138 4.50 39.97 7.29
C LYS A 138 3.95 40.33 5.90
N SER A 139 4.80 41.03 5.12
CA SER A 139 4.53 41.20 3.69
C SER A 139 4.44 39.85 2.96
N LEU A 140 3.77 39.80 1.80
CA LEU A 140 3.63 38.58 1.02
C LEU A 140 4.99 37.92 0.73
N ASP A 141 5.98 38.69 0.28
CA ASP A 141 7.32 38.18 -0.03
C ASP A 141 8.01 37.62 1.24
N GLY A 142 7.86 38.31 2.38
CA GLY A 142 8.38 37.88 3.68
C GLY A 142 7.69 36.59 4.17
N ALA A 143 6.36 36.50 4.02
CA ALA A 143 5.57 35.34 4.38
C ALA A 143 5.89 34.12 3.53
N LEU A 144 6.05 34.29 2.21
CA LEU A 144 6.47 33.23 1.31
C LEU A 144 7.88 32.71 1.66
N LYS A 145 8.86 33.61 1.87
CA LYS A 145 10.21 33.23 2.25
C LYS A 145 10.26 32.43 3.55
N SER A 146 9.59 32.95 4.58
CA SER A 146 9.55 32.32 5.92
C SER A 146 8.72 31.02 5.92
N GLY A 147 7.56 31.02 5.26
CA GLY A 147 6.67 29.87 5.17
C GLY A 147 7.34 28.67 4.49
N PHE A 148 8.00 28.89 3.36
CA PHE A 148 8.78 27.84 2.70
C PHE A 148 9.95 27.33 3.54
N ALA A 149 10.66 28.19 4.24
CA ALA A 149 11.79 27.76 5.08
C ALA A 149 11.32 26.94 6.30
N ARG A 150 10.23 27.37 6.94
CA ARG A 150 9.67 26.67 8.11
C ARG A 150 8.94 25.38 7.75
N GLY A 151 8.27 25.33 6.58
CA GLY A 151 7.57 24.15 6.10
C GLY A 151 8.50 23.03 5.63
N LEU A 152 9.71 23.37 5.14
CA LEU A 152 10.61 22.39 4.53
C LEU A 152 11.08 21.30 5.51
N THR A 153 11.40 21.66 6.75
CA THR A 153 11.94 20.71 7.74
C THR A 153 10.96 19.59 8.08
N PRO A 154 9.72 19.84 8.50
CA PRO A 154 8.76 18.76 8.77
C PRO A 154 8.45 17.92 7.52
N ILE A 155 8.39 18.54 6.33
CA ILE A 155 8.16 17.80 5.09
C ILE A 155 9.29 16.80 4.80
N ILE A 156 10.55 17.21 4.97
CA ILE A 156 11.70 16.31 4.81
C ILE A 156 11.64 15.19 5.85
N ASP A 157 11.41 15.54 7.11
CA ASP A 157 11.40 14.58 8.21
C ASP A 157 10.33 13.47 7.98
N GLY A 158 9.12 13.86 7.58
CA GLY A 158 8.06 12.92 7.27
C GLY A 158 8.37 12.04 6.04
N ASN A 159 8.85 12.64 4.97
CA ASN A 159 9.19 11.87 3.77
C ASN A 159 10.35 10.88 4.00
N VAL A 160 11.32 11.19 4.86
CA VAL A 160 12.43 10.27 5.20
C VAL A 160 11.91 9.01 5.88
N THR A 161 10.92 9.11 6.77
CA THR A 161 10.35 7.92 7.43
C THR A 161 9.67 6.98 6.43
N ILE A 162 9.00 7.54 5.43
CA ILE A 162 8.36 6.77 4.36
C ILE A 162 9.41 6.14 3.43
N VAL A 163 10.49 6.86 3.11
CA VAL A 163 11.63 6.31 2.35
C VAL A 163 12.25 5.11 3.08
N ILE A 164 12.42 5.19 4.41
CA ILE A 164 12.91 4.05 5.21
C ILE A 164 12.01 2.84 5.03
N VAL A 165 10.69 3.03 5.16
CA VAL A 165 9.71 1.95 4.98
C VAL A 165 9.73 1.37 3.57
N ALA A 166 9.77 2.22 2.55
CA ALA A 166 9.83 1.78 1.15
C ALA A 166 11.10 0.95 0.87
N ILE A 167 12.25 1.38 1.40
CA ILE A 167 13.52 0.64 1.29
C ILE A 167 13.43 -0.72 2.00
N VAL A 168 12.81 -0.79 3.18
CA VAL A 168 12.62 -2.05 3.91
C VAL A 168 11.69 -2.98 3.12
N LEU A 169 10.58 -2.47 2.57
CA LEU A 169 9.67 -3.25 1.72
C LEU A 169 10.40 -3.82 0.49
N MET A 170 11.14 -2.96 -0.22
CA MET A 170 11.87 -3.39 -1.42
C MET A 170 13.01 -4.36 -1.09
N GLY A 171 13.69 -4.16 0.05
CA GLY A 171 14.78 -5.04 0.48
C GLY A 171 14.31 -6.38 1.00
N ALA A 172 13.18 -6.42 1.69
CA ALA A 172 12.61 -7.66 2.20
C ALA A 172 11.93 -8.49 1.10
N PHE A 173 11.16 -7.86 0.20
CA PHE A 173 10.26 -8.54 -0.73
C PHE A 173 10.67 -8.40 -2.20
N GLY A 174 11.76 -7.71 -2.48
CA GLY A 174 12.28 -7.56 -3.83
C GLY A 174 13.04 -8.77 -4.36
N PRO A 175 13.37 -8.76 -5.65
CA PRO A 175 14.19 -9.79 -6.27
C PRO A 175 15.58 -9.83 -5.62
N SER A 176 16.14 -11.04 -5.46
CA SER A 176 17.40 -11.27 -4.74
C SER A 176 18.62 -10.57 -5.34
N ASP A 177 18.57 -10.28 -6.64
CA ASP A 177 19.59 -9.53 -7.39
C ASP A 177 19.41 -8.01 -7.33
N GLY A 178 18.26 -7.55 -6.80
CA GLY A 178 17.95 -6.13 -6.65
C GLY A 178 18.88 -5.39 -5.68
N PHE A 179 19.10 -4.12 -5.95
CA PHE A 179 19.98 -3.26 -5.14
C PHE A 179 19.61 -3.26 -3.65
N PHE A 180 18.34 -3.04 -3.32
CA PHE A 180 17.89 -2.97 -1.92
C PHE A 180 17.90 -4.34 -1.23
N ALA A 181 17.61 -5.43 -1.96
CA ALA A 181 17.72 -6.77 -1.42
C ALA A 181 19.16 -7.13 -1.08
N LYS A 182 20.12 -6.76 -1.93
CA LYS A 182 21.56 -6.91 -1.64
C LYS A 182 21.99 -6.04 -0.46
N ALA A 183 21.54 -4.79 -0.40
CA ALA A 183 21.89 -3.87 0.68
C ALA A 183 21.37 -4.35 2.06
N LEU A 184 20.19 -4.96 2.11
CA LEU A 184 19.57 -5.47 3.33
C LEU A 184 19.74 -6.99 3.50
N HIS A 185 20.59 -7.62 2.70
CA HIS A 185 20.85 -9.06 2.75
C HIS A 185 21.23 -9.51 4.16
N PHE A 186 22.01 -8.72 4.89
CA PHE A 186 22.44 -9.04 6.27
C PHE A 186 21.27 -9.23 7.27
N VAL A 187 20.09 -8.66 6.98
CA VAL A 187 18.88 -8.82 7.80
C VAL A 187 18.05 -10.01 7.31
N PHE A 188 17.90 -10.16 5.99
CA PHE A 188 16.92 -11.06 5.39
C PHE A 188 17.50 -12.35 4.79
N PHE A 189 18.81 -12.58 4.89
CA PHE A 189 19.49 -13.74 4.27
C PHE A 189 18.92 -15.10 4.68
N ALA A 190 18.45 -15.21 5.94
CA ALA A 190 17.93 -16.47 6.50
C ALA A 190 16.56 -16.90 5.92
N PHE A 191 15.83 -15.98 5.27
CA PHE A 191 14.46 -16.24 4.82
C PHE A 191 14.36 -16.64 3.34
N GLY A 192 15.48 -16.57 2.60
CA GLY A 192 15.52 -16.91 1.19
C GLY A 192 14.86 -15.88 0.26
N PRO A 193 14.73 -16.20 -1.04
CA PRO A 193 14.10 -15.32 -2.01
C PRO A 193 12.63 -15.07 -1.67
N SER A 194 12.12 -13.91 -2.06
CA SER A 194 10.72 -13.55 -1.84
C SER A 194 9.90 -13.84 -3.10
N THR A 195 8.68 -14.35 -2.90
CA THR A 195 7.68 -14.53 -3.96
C THR A 195 6.69 -13.37 -4.06
N ALA A 196 6.73 -12.42 -3.12
CA ALA A 196 5.74 -11.37 -3.01
C ALA A 196 6.09 -10.14 -3.88
N GLY A 197 6.10 -10.32 -5.20
CA GLY A 197 6.29 -9.22 -6.17
C GLY A 197 5.28 -8.07 -5.99
N THR A 198 4.11 -8.35 -5.45
CA THR A 198 3.06 -7.36 -5.17
C THR A 198 3.48 -6.35 -4.09
N ILE A 199 4.12 -6.82 -3.00
CA ILE A 199 4.61 -5.94 -1.92
C ILE A 199 5.83 -5.13 -2.41
N TYR A 200 6.71 -5.75 -3.20
CA TYR A 200 7.80 -5.03 -3.84
C TYR A 200 7.29 -3.91 -4.73
N ALA A 201 6.26 -4.21 -5.54
CA ALA A 201 5.57 -3.25 -6.37
C ALA A 201 5.10 -2.02 -5.61
N PHE A 202 4.44 -2.26 -4.49
CA PHE A 202 3.98 -1.21 -3.59
C PHE A 202 5.15 -0.38 -3.04
N GLY A 203 6.21 -1.03 -2.56
CA GLY A 203 7.41 -0.34 -2.07
C GLY A 203 8.08 0.54 -3.16
N TYR A 204 8.15 0.03 -4.39
CA TYR A 204 8.72 0.75 -5.53
C TYR A 204 7.91 1.99 -5.90
N THR A 205 6.59 1.86 -6.03
CA THR A 205 5.71 2.99 -6.35
C THR A 205 5.69 4.03 -5.24
N LEU A 206 5.73 3.57 -3.98
CA LEU A 206 5.84 4.44 -2.81
C LEU A 206 7.15 5.24 -2.82
N LEU A 207 8.28 4.58 -3.01
CA LEU A 207 9.60 5.23 -3.08
C LEU A 207 9.66 6.25 -4.21
N THR A 208 9.24 5.85 -5.41
CA THR A 208 9.22 6.73 -6.58
C THR A 208 8.32 7.93 -6.35
N GLY A 209 7.11 7.71 -5.80
CA GLY A 209 6.17 8.78 -5.49
C GLY A 209 6.70 9.78 -4.48
N VAL A 210 7.39 9.32 -3.42
CA VAL A 210 8.02 10.19 -2.42
C VAL A 210 9.18 10.98 -3.02
N LEU A 211 10.03 10.36 -3.83
CA LEU A 211 11.13 11.06 -4.48
C LEU A 211 10.62 12.14 -5.45
N LEU A 212 9.58 11.84 -6.21
CA LEU A 212 8.94 12.80 -7.10
C LEU A 212 8.19 13.90 -6.32
N ASN A 213 7.72 13.62 -5.10
CA ASN A 213 7.14 14.63 -4.24
C ASN A 213 8.16 15.75 -3.87
N PHE A 214 9.44 15.43 -3.70
CA PHE A 214 10.46 16.47 -3.51
C PHE A 214 10.57 17.37 -4.74
N VAL A 215 10.44 16.82 -5.94
CA VAL A 215 10.54 17.59 -7.19
C VAL A 215 9.28 18.43 -7.41
N PHE A 216 8.11 17.78 -7.39
CA PHE A 216 6.84 18.43 -7.73
C PHE A 216 6.19 19.11 -6.52
N GLY A 217 6.04 18.41 -5.40
CA GLY A 217 5.38 18.92 -4.21
C GLY A 217 6.14 20.05 -3.53
N ILE A 218 7.49 20.03 -3.55
CA ILE A 218 8.28 21.06 -2.89
C ILE A 218 8.83 22.05 -3.91
N PHE A 219 9.66 21.60 -4.86
CA PHE A 219 10.40 22.50 -5.74
C PHE A 219 9.50 23.18 -6.77
N ALA A 220 8.70 22.41 -7.53
CA ALA A 220 7.83 22.96 -8.56
C ALA A 220 6.75 23.86 -7.95
N THR A 221 6.05 23.41 -6.90
CA THR A 221 5.04 24.21 -6.21
C THR A 221 5.61 25.52 -5.68
N ARG A 222 6.78 25.48 -5.03
CA ARG A 222 7.47 26.69 -4.54
C ARG A 222 7.78 27.66 -5.67
N THR A 223 8.25 27.16 -6.80
CA THR A 223 8.60 27.97 -7.98
C THR A 223 7.35 28.61 -8.59
N MET A 224 6.28 27.83 -8.75
CA MET A 224 5.00 28.32 -9.27
C MET A 224 4.36 29.38 -8.36
N ILE A 225 4.35 29.17 -7.04
CA ILE A 225 3.82 30.15 -6.08
C ILE A 225 4.62 31.45 -6.11
N ARG A 226 5.96 31.39 -6.21
CA ARG A 226 6.81 32.58 -6.34
C ARG A 226 6.57 33.28 -7.66
N GLY A 227 6.47 32.55 -8.77
CA GLY A 227 6.16 33.10 -10.08
C GLY A 227 4.80 33.80 -10.09
N ALA A 228 3.78 33.21 -9.50
CA ALA A 228 2.47 33.83 -9.34
C ALA A 228 2.53 35.12 -8.50
N ALA A 229 3.25 35.10 -7.38
CA ALA A 229 3.42 36.27 -6.51
C ALA A 229 4.20 37.42 -7.15
N SER A 230 5.01 37.18 -8.18
CA SER A 230 5.71 38.21 -8.95
C SER A 230 4.78 38.95 -9.92
N THR A 231 3.66 38.35 -10.28
CA THR A 231 2.68 38.92 -11.21
C THR A 231 1.72 39.88 -10.48
N LYS A 232 1.62 41.14 -10.96
CA LYS A 232 0.81 42.18 -10.29
C LYS A 232 -0.63 41.78 -10.02
N ALA A 233 -1.27 41.06 -10.96
CA ALA A 233 -2.65 40.58 -10.82
C ALA A 233 -2.88 39.53 -9.73
N LEU A 234 -1.84 38.75 -9.38
CA LEU A 234 -1.90 37.64 -8.41
C LEU A 234 -1.20 37.98 -7.09
N ARG A 235 -0.80 39.24 -6.87
CA ARG A 235 -0.03 39.67 -5.67
C ARG A 235 -0.92 40.00 -4.47
N ASP A 236 -2.24 39.86 -4.57
CA ASP A 236 -3.14 40.12 -3.44
C ASP A 236 -2.90 39.04 -2.33
N PRO A 237 -2.51 39.46 -1.10
CA PRO A 237 -2.31 38.52 0.02
C PRO A 237 -3.53 37.67 0.35
N ARG A 238 -4.74 38.13 0.00
CA ARG A 238 -5.98 37.38 0.21
C ARG A 238 -6.02 36.09 -0.63
N LEU A 239 -5.40 36.09 -1.79
CA LEU A 239 -5.28 34.88 -2.63
C LEU A 239 -4.40 33.80 -1.97
N TYR A 240 -3.52 34.19 -1.05
CA TYR A 240 -2.61 33.31 -0.31
C TYR A 240 -3.12 32.98 1.11
N GLY A 241 -4.39 33.33 1.43
CA GLY A 241 -5.02 32.96 2.68
C GLY A 241 -4.91 34.01 3.80
N ALA A 242 -4.52 35.25 3.46
CA ALA A 242 -4.66 36.37 4.41
C ALA A 242 -6.12 36.58 4.77
N ASP A 243 -6.39 36.82 6.05
CA ASP A 243 -7.72 37.14 6.54
C ASP A 243 -8.10 38.58 6.10
N ALA A 244 -9.41 38.85 6.01
CA ALA A 244 -9.88 40.18 5.71
C ALA A 244 -9.47 41.16 6.84
N PRO A 245 -9.13 42.44 6.51
CA PRO A 245 -8.79 43.43 7.52
C PRO A 245 -9.92 43.55 8.54
N GLY A 246 -9.59 43.49 9.83
CA GLY A 246 -10.56 43.63 10.93
C GLY A 246 -11.21 42.36 11.46
N LYS A 247 -10.93 41.19 10.89
CA LYS A 247 -11.32 39.90 11.52
C LYS A 247 -10.24 39.48 12.53
N THR A 248 -10.47 39.80 13.80
CA THR A 248 -9.79 39.10 14.91
C THR A 248 -10.18 37.62 14.86
N PRO A 249 -9.22 36.68 14.90
CA PRO A 249 -9.53 35.27 15.03
C PRO A 249 -10.43 35.08 16.25
N ALA A 250 -11.57 34.42 16.07
CA ALA A 250 -12.40 34.07 17.22
C ALA A 250 -11.53 33.29 18.22
N GLU A 251 -11.51 33.69 19.48
CA GLU A 251 -10.83 32.97 20.56
C GLU A 251 -11.40 31.56 20.63
N LYS A 252 -10.64 30.59 20.08
CA LYS A 252 -11.01 29.17 20.20
C LYS A 252 -10.84 28.76 21.66
N LYS A 253 -11.89 28.20 22.24
CA LYS A 253 -11.85 27.64 23.59
C LYS A 253 -10.67 26.66 23.69
N GLN A 254 -9.69 27.00 24.51
CA GLN A 254 -8.51 26.16 24.70
C GLN A 254 -8.90 24.91 25.48
N VAL A 255 -8.70 23.74 24.89
CA VAL A 255 -8.91 22.45 25.57
C VAL A 255 -7.60 22.06 26.26
N ASN A 256 -7.69 21.81 27.59
CA ASN A 256 -6.52 21.35 28.34
C ASN A 256 -6.27 19.85 28.13
N PHE A 257 -5.62 19.52 27.02
CA PHE A 257 -5.27 18.13 26.69
C PHE A 257 -4.32 17.48 27.71
N VAL A 258 -3.39 18.25 28.28
CA VAL A 258 -2.46 17.75 29.31
C VAL A 258 -3.20 17.34 30.58
N GLY A 259 -4.20 18.09 30.97
CA GLY A 259 -5.07 17.72 32.10
C GLY A 259 -5.88 16.44 31.85
N LEU A 260 -6.22 16.16 30.62
CA LEU A 260 -6.99 14.98 30.20
C LEU A 260 -6.11 13.73 29.92
N ARG A 261 -4.80 13.82 30.08
CA ARG A 261 -3.84 12.74 29.72
C ARG A 261 -4.19 11.37 30.30
N LYS A 262 -4.65 11.32 31.56
CA LYS A 262 -5.04 10.06 32.21
C LYS A 262 -6.24 9.40 31.49
N ARG A 263 -7.24 10.21 31.08
CA ARG A 263 -8.42 9.69 30.35
C ARG A 263 -8.05 9.13 28.99
N PHE A 264 -7.17 9.81 28.24
CA PHE A 264 -6.70 9.33 26.95
C PHE A 264 -5.87 8.05 27.08
N LEU A 265 -4.95 8.00 28.06
CA LEU A 265 -4.15 6.78 28.31
C LEU A 265 -5.02 5.61 28.75
N THR A 266 -6.01 5.84 29.63
CA THR A 266 -6.94 4.79 30.05
C THR A 266 -7.78 4.30 28.87
N PHE A 267 -8.30 5.21 28.04
CA PHE A 267 -9.06 4.84 26.84
C PHE A 267 -8.22 3.99 25.89
N SER A 268 -6.98 4.42 25.56
CA SER A 268 -6.07 3.67 24.71
C SER A 268 -5.75 2.29 25.30
N ALA A 269 -5.46 2.19 26.59
CA ALA A 269 -5.18 0.93 27.26
C ALA A 269 -6.39 -0.02 27.24
N CYS A 270 -7.60 0.49 27.49
CA CYS A 270 -8.83 -0.29 27.40
C CYS A 270 -9.08 -0.77 25.96
N LEU A 271 -8.85 0.10 24.97
CA LEU A 271 -8.99 -0.27 23.56
C LEU A 271 -8.01 -1.38 23.16
N MET A 272 -6.75 -1.25 23.54
CA MET A 272 -5.74 -2.30 23.29
C MET A 272 -6.11 -3.62 23.98
N ALA A 273 -6.56 -3.57 25.23
CA ALA A 273 -7.01 -4.75 25.95
C ALA A 273 -8.23 -5.40 25.26
N ALA A 274 -9.18 -4.61 24.79
CA ALA A 274 -10.34 -5.10 24.04
C ALA A 274 -9.92 -5.77 22.71
N ILE A 275 -8.97 -5.18 21.97
CA ILE A 275 -8.43 -5.76 20.73
C ILE A 275 -7.77 -7.11 21.01
N VAL A 276 -6.92 -7.21 22.05
CA VAL A 276 -6.28 -8.48 22.43
C VAL A 276 -7.33 -9.51 22.83
N LEU A 277 -8.34 -9.10 23.61
CA LEU A 277 -9.45 -10.00 23.98
C LEU A 277 -10.21 -10.49 22.74
N CYS A 278 -10.54 -9.59 21.80
CA CYS A 278 -11.18 -9.98 20.54
C CYS A 278 -10.30 -10.94 19.74
N ALA A 279 -8.99 -10.73 19.66
CA ALA A 279 -8.07 -11.61 18.96
C ALA A 279 -8.02 -13.03 19.60
N VAL A 280 -8.11 -13.12 20.92
CA VAL A 280 -8.14 -14.41 21.63
C VAL A 280 -9.50 -15.11 21.45
N VAL A 281 -10.61 -14.38 21.51
CA VAL A 281 -11.97 -14.95 21.42
C VAL A 281 -12.36 -15.29 19.99
N LEU A 282 -12.11 -14.40 19.04
CA LEU A 282 -12.49 -14.57 17.61
C LEU A 282 -11.45 -15.37 16.82
N GLY A 283 -10.22 -15.48 17.34
CA GLY A 283 -9.08 -16.03 16.60
C GLY A 283 -8.51 -15.04 15.58
N VAL A 284 -7.30 -15.33 15.12
CA VAL A 284 -6.62 -14.58 14.06
C VAL A 284 -6.61 -15.43 12.80
N HIS A 285 -7.19 -14.91 11.73
CA HIS A 285 -7.24 -15.62 10.45
C HIS A 285 -6.02 -15.20 9.62
N LEU A 286 -5.11 -16.14 9.37
CA LEU A 286 -3.98 -15.94 8.49
C LEU A 286 -4.35 -16.42 7.09
N ASP A 287 -3.97 -15.65 6.08
CA ASP A 287 -4.12 -16.02 4.67
C ASP A 287 -3.22 -17.21 4.29
N THR A 288 -3.52 -17.87 3.19
CA THR A 288 -2.71 -18.95 2.61
C THR A 288 -1.31 -18.49 2.24
N GLU A 289 -1.10 -17.18 2.00
CA GLU A 289 0.25 -16.61 1.83
C GLU A 289 1.16 -16.86 3.05
N PHE A 290 0.60 -16.94 4.25
CA PHE A 290 1.33 -17.15 5.52
C PHE A 290 1.25 -18.58 6.03
N THR A 291 0.16 -19.27 5.80
CA THR A 291 -0.05 -20.64 6.27
C THR A 291 0.38 -21.70 5.27
N GLY A 292 0.48 -21.32 4.00
CA GLY A 292 0.50 -22.25 2.88
C GLY A 292 -0.88 -22.80 2.56
N GLY A 293 -1.01 -23.46 1.44
CA GLY A 293 -2.26 -24.04 0.95
C GLY A 293 -2.70 -23.45 -0.38
N ALA A 294 -3.97 -23.67 -0.73
CA ALA A 294 -4.58 -23.15 -1.93
C ALA A 294 -5.68 -22.14 -1.62
N MET A 295 -5.80 -21.12 -2.45
CA MET A 295 -6.90 -20.16 -2.43
C MET A 295 -7.49 -20.04 -3.83
N ILE A 296 -8.77 -20.32 -3.95
CA ILE A 296 -9.54 -20.21 -5.18
C ILE A 296 -10.52 -19.07 -5.01
N THR A 297 -10.56 -18.13 -5.94
CA THR A 297 -11.58 -17.07 -5.98
C THR A 297 -12.46 -17.30 -7.19
N LEU A 298 -13.75 -17.39 -6.96
CA LEU A 298 -14.77 -17.57 -7.98
C LEU A 298 -15.68 -16.35 -8.02
N SER A 299 -16.21 -16.01 -9.20
CA SER A 299 -17.39 -15.13 -9.31
C SER A 299 -18.68 -15.92 -9.25
N TYR A 300 -19.76 -15.28 -8.83
CA TYR A 300 -21.11 -15.84 -8.85
C TYR A 300 -22.13 -14.72 -9.05
N GLU A 301 -23.34 -15.06 -9.52
CA GLU A 301 -24.37 -14.05 -9.88
C GLU A 301 -25.48 -13.96 -8.84
N ASN A 302 -25.96 -15.09 -8.34
CA ASN A 302 -27.11 -15.14 -7.45
C ASN A 302 -26.76 -15.67 -6.05
N SER A 303 -27.58 -15.35 -5.06
CA SER A 303 -27.41 -15.87 -3.70
C SER A 303 -27.55 -17.40 -3.66
N PHE A 304 -26.75 -18.05 -2.84
CA PHE A 304 -26.73 -19.49 -2.66
C PHE A 304 -26.65 -19.86 -1.18
N GLU A 305 -26.95 -21.10 -0.87
CA GLU A 305 -26.81 -21.64 0.49
C GLU A 305 -25.35 -22.03 0.75
N MET A 306 -24.69 -21.32 1.68
CA MET A 306 -23.28 -21.52 2.00
C MET A 306 -22.94 -22.97 2.41
N SER A 307 -23.86 -23.64 3.15
CA SER A 307 -23.69 -25.03 3.60
C SER A 307 -23.65 -26.02 2.43
N ALA A 308 -24.47 -25.80 1.41
CA ALA A 308 -24.51 -26.65 0.22
C ALA A 308 -23.21 -26.48 -0.59
N VAL A 309 -22.78 -25.24 -0.85
CA VAL A 309 -21.53 -24.94 -1.55
C VAL A 309 -20.31 -25.47 -0.80
N GLN A 310 -20.30 -25.35 0.54
CA GLN A 310 -19.20 -25.88 1.36
C GLN A 310 -19.10 -27.40 1.25
N LYS A 311 -20.23 -28.10 1.27
CA LYS A 311 -20.28 -29.58 1.13
C LYS A 311 -19.78 -29.99 -0.26
N THR A 312 -20.31 -29.40 -1.33
CA THR A 312 -19.91 -29.72 -2.70
C THR A 312 -18.40 -29.42 -2.90
N ALA A 313 -17.91 -28.27 -2.41
CA ALA A 313 -16.50 -27.95 -2.50
C ALA A 313 -15.61 -28.91 -1.71
N SER A 314 -16.05 -29.38 -0.53
CA SER A 314 -15.32 -30.37 0.28
C SER A 314 -15.24 -31.72 -0.42
N GLU A 315 -16.32 -32.14 -1.07
CA GLU A 315 -16.39 -33.39 -1.83
C GLU A 315 -15.50 -33.29 -3.11
N ALA A 316 -15.58 -32.18 -3.85
CA ALA A 316 -14.83 -32.00 -5.09
C ALA A 316 -13.31 -31.88 -4.85
N LEU A 317 -12.89 -31.20 -3.77
CA LEU A 317 -11.48 -30.99 -3.44
C LEU A 317 -10.91 -32.04 -2.47
N GLY A 318 -11.75 -32.96 -1.96
CA GLY A 318 -11.31 -34.02 -1.03
C GLY A 318 -10.82 -33.52 0.33
N SER A 319 -11.13 -32.27 0.70
CA SER A 319 -10.63 -31.62 1.91
C SER A 319 -11.78 -31.15 2.83
N ASN A 320 -11.68 -31.46 4.12
CA ASN A 320 -12.68 -31.09 5.13
C ASN A 320 -12.38 -29.76 5.84
N GLY A 321 -11.25 -29.14 5.55
CA GLY A 321 -10.76 -27.92 6.22
C GLY A 321 -11.00 -26.62 5.42
N LEU A 322 -11.98 -26.61 4.51
CA LEU A 322 -12.24 -25.45 3.66
C LEU A 322 -12.86 -24.29 4.45
N THR A 323 -12.35 -23.10 4.21
CA THR A 323 -12.96 -21.84 4.68
C THR A 323 -13.53 -21.11 3.48
N LEU A 324 -14.85 -20.85 3.52
CA LEU A 324 -15.55 -20.10 2.49
C LEU A 324 -15.85 -18.70 2.99
N GLN A 325 -15.59 -17.71 2.13
CA GLN A 325 -15.90 -16.31 2.39
C GLN A 325 -16.55 -15.71 1.15
N THR A 326 -17.70 -15.08 1.32
CA THR A 326 -18.31 -14.26 0.27
C THR A 326 -17.85 -12.83 0.40
N GLY A 327 -17.66 -12.18 -0.73
CA GLY A 327 -17.32 -10.77 -0.82
C GLY A 327 -18.01 -10.15 -2.02
N GLU A 328 -18.01 -8.84 -2.07
CA GLU A 328 -18.44 -8.07 -3.23
C GLU A 328 -17.30 -7.17 -3.66
N ASN A 329 -16.99 -7.17 -4.93
CA ASN A 329 -16.10 -6.19 -5.49
C ASN A 329 -16.84 -4.85 -5.55
N VAL A 330 -16.56 -3.98 -4.59
CA VAL A 330 -17.25 -2.68 -4.44
C VAL A 330 -17.20 -1.82 -5.71
N ALA A 331 -16.20 -2.05 -6.56
CA ALA A 331 -15.98 -1.28 -7.77
C ALA A 331 -16.82 -1.78 -8.96
N THR A 332 -17.02 -3.09 -9.06
CA THR A 332 -17.75 -3.72 -10.19
C THR A 332 -19.12 -4.23 -9.77
N GLY A 333 -19.42 -4.32 -8.47
CA GLY A 333 -20.62 -4.98 -7.94
C GLY A 333 -20.59 -6.50 -8.12
N GLU A 334 -19.47 -7.07 -8.58
CA GLU A 334 -19.33 -8.51 -8.85
C GLU A 334 -19.21 -9.26 -7.53
N GLN A 335 -20.07 -10.25 -7.34
CA GLN A 335 -20.05 -11.11 -6.16
C GLN A 335 -18.93 -12.13 -6.26
N THR A 336 -18.17 -12.29 -5.19
CA THR A 336 -17.01 -13.20 -5.16
C THR A 336 -17.12 -14.20 -4.03
N LEU A 337 -16.75 -15.44 -4.32
CA LEU A 337 -16.60 -16.54 -3.35
C LEU A 337 -15.14 -16.92 -3.26
N LYS A 338 -14.54 -16.75 -2.10
CA LYS A 338 -13.19 -17.22 -1.78
C LYS A 338 -13.27 -18.55 -1.07
N ILE A 339 -12.59 -19.55 -1.60
CA ILE A 339 -12.43 -20.87 -1.02
C ILE A 339 -10.96 -21.01 -0.63
N SER A 340 -10.69 -21.05 0.67
CA SER A 340 -9.34 -21.18 1.21
C SER A 340 -9.16 -22.57 1.79
N MET A 341 -8.08 -23.24 1.38
CA MET A 341 -7.67 -24.56 1.83
C MET A 341 -6.29 -24.43 2.49
N PRO A 342 -6.22 -24.22 3.82
CA PRO A 342 -4.95 -24.13 4.53
C PRO A 342 -4.28 -25.50 4.63
N GLY A 343 -2.96 -25.54 4.50
CA GLY A 343 -2.19 -26.77 4.65
C GLY A 343 -1.10 -26.98 3.62
N THR A 344 -0.82 -28.23 3.33
CA THR A 344 0.25 -28.64 2.40
C THR A 344 -0.26 -29.02 1.02
N GLU A 345 -1.56 -29.07 0.83
CA GLU A 345 -2.20 -29.50 -0.40
C GLU A 345 -2.23 -28.34 -1.40
N THR A 346 -1.82 -28.66 -2.64
CA THR A 346 -1.91 -27.74 -3.78
C THR A 346 -3.06 -28.18 -4.67
N VAL A 347 -3.82 -27.24 -5.19
CA VAL A 347 -4.93 -27.52 -6.11
C VAL A 347 -4.44 -27.32 -7.55
N THR A 348 -4.69 -28.31 -8.39
CA THR A 348 -4.38 -28.26 -9.82
C THR A 348 -5.49 -27.55 -10.60
N THR A 349 -5.19 -27.12 -11.82
CA THR A 349 -6.20 -26.51 -12.70
C THR A 349 -7.35 -27.47 -13.02
N ASP A 350 -7.05 -28.78 -13.16
CA ASP A 350 -8.06 -29.80 -13.43
C ASP A 350 -9.01 -30.00 -12.24
N GLU A 351 -8.49 -29.95 -11.01
CA GLU A 351 -9.31 -30.00 -9.79
C GLU A 351 -10.20 -28.76 -9.65
N VAL A 352 -9.70 -27.58 -10.04
CA VAL A 352 -10.53 -26.36 -10.07
C VAL A 352 -11.65 -26.49 -11.10
N GLN A 353 -11.36 -27.07 -12.26
CA GLN A 353 -12.42 -27.30 -13.27
C GLN A 353 -13.47 -28.29 -12.77
N THR A 354 -13.04 -29.37 -12.10
CA THR A 354 -13.96 -30.33 -11.47
C THR A 354 -14.82 -29.67 -10.40
N LEU A 355 -14.23 -28.79 -9.58
CA LEU A 355 -14.95 -27.99 -8.60
C LEU A 355 -16.00 -27.08 -9.26
N LEU A 356 -15.63 -26.38 -10.33
CA LEU A 356 -16.55 -25.49 -11.06
C LEU A 356 -17.72 -26.28 -11.65
N ASP A 357 -17.44 -27.41 -12.29
CA ASP A 357 -18.49 -28.28 -12.86
C ASP A 357 -19.44 -28.77 -11.77
N SER A 358 -18.91 -29.23 -10.63
CA SER A 358 -19.71 -29.70 -9.48
C SER A 358 -20.54 -28.58 -8.84
N LEU A 359 -19.99 -27.37 -8.73
CA LEU A 359 -20.71 -26.21 -8.18
C LEU A 359 -21.83 -25.74 -9.10
N ASN A 360 -21.56 -25.67 -10.41
CA ASN A 360 -22.56 -25.28 -11.41
C ASN A 360 -23.66 -26.33 -11.56
N GLU A 361 -23.36 -27.62 -11.35
CA GLU A 361 -24.37 -28.69 -11.30
C GLU A 361 -25.23 -28.64 -10.03
N SER A 362 -24.59 -28.36 -8.88
CA SER A 362 -25.29 -28.27 -7.57
C SER A 362 -26.10 -26.98 -7.41
N CYS A 363 -25.75 -25.92 -8.11
CA CYS A 363 -26.41 -24.62 -8.04
C CYS A 363 -26.74 -24.09 -9.46
N PRO A 364 -27.74 -24.66 -10.15
CA PRO A 364 -28.01 -24.34 -11.55
C PRO A 364 -28.49 -22.90 -11.79
N ASP A 365 -28.94 -22.22 -10.75
CA ASP A 365 -29.31 -20.80 -10.80
C ASP A 365 -28.10 -19.85 -10.72
N ASN A 366 -26.89 -20.39 -10.52
CA ASN A 366 -25.64 -19.64 -10.45
C ASN A 366 -24.68 -20.06 -11.58
N SER A 367 -23.84 -19.11 -12.01
CA SER A 367 -22.73 -19.37 -12.90
C SER A 367 -21.43 -19.06 -12.16
N PHE A 368 -20.76 -20.10 -11.66
CA PHE A 368 -19.45 -19.95 -11.03
C PHE A 368 -18.36 -19.92 -12.08
N ALA A 369 -17.51 -18.89 -12.03
CA ALA A 369 -16.35 -18.80 -12.90
C ALA A 369 -15.09 -18.49 -12.09
N GLN A 370 -13.96 -19.07 -12.50
CA GLN A 370 -12.68 -18.85 -11.85
C GLN A 370 -12.17 -17.42 -12.10
N LEU A 371 -11.95 -16.67 -11.04
CA LEU A 371 -11.27 -15.36 -11.08
C LEU A 371 -9.78 -15.48 -10.78
N SER A 372 -9.41 -16.26 -9.77
CA SER A 372 -8.01 -16.48 -9.44
C SER A 372 -7.78 -17.81 -8.72
N LEU A 373 -6.57 -18.34 -8.87
CA LEU A 373 -6.05 -19.49 -8.13
C LEU A 373 -4.66 -19.12 -7.62
N SER A 374 -4.42 -19.33 -6.34
CA SER A 374 -3.12 -19.15 -5.69
C SER A 374 -2.76 -20.38 -4.89
N ASN A 375 -1.59 -20.93 -5.13
CA ASN A 375 -1.03 -22.06 -4.38
C ASN A 375 0.30 -21.63 -3.76
N VAL A 376 0.48 -21.89 -2.47
CA VAL A 376 1.69 -21.56 -1.71
C VAL A 376 2.08 -22.75 -0.84
N SER A 377 3.34 -23.21 -0.92
CA SER A 377 3.80 -24.26 -0.02
C SER A 377 3.85 -23.76 1.44
N ALA A 378 3.51 -24.64 2.39
CA ALA A 378 3.49 -24.29 3.82
C ALA A 378 4.88 -23.82 4.34
N ALA A 379 5.96 -24.37 3.79
CA ALA A 379 7.32 -23.94 4.13
C ALA A 379 7.61 -22.50 3.67
N MET A 380 7.10 -22.10 2.51
CA MET A 380 7.22 -20.74 2.01
C MET A 380 6.34 -19.77 2.81
N GLY A 381 5.10 -20.13 3.08
CA GLY A 381 4.18 -19.31 3.86
C GLY A 381 4.76 -18.95 5.23
N THR A 382 5.26 -19.95 5.96
CA THR A 382 5.89 -19.72 7.27
C THR A 382 7.12 -18.79 7.18
N LYS A 383 8.00 -18.99 6.20
CA LYS A 383 9.16 -18.12 5.98
C LYS A 383 8.73 -16.71 5.61
N PHE A 384 7.69 -16.58 4.81
CA PHE A 384 7.13 -15.29 4.42
C PHE A 384 6.57 -14.51 5.60
N LEU A 385 5.81 -15.18 6.49
CA LEU A 385 5.32 -14.59 7.74
C LEU A 385 6.47 -14.11 8.63
N GLN A 386 7.47 -14.96 8.87
CA GLN A 386 8.63 -14.63 9.70
C GLN A 386 9.40 -13.42 9.11
N LYS A 387 9.62 -13.42 7.80
CA LYS A 387 10.28 -12.32 7.07
C LYS A 387 9.50 -11.02 7.21
N SER A 388 8.17 -11.09 7.11
CA SER A 388 7.27 -9.94 7.27
C SER A 388 7.34 -9.34 8.68
N LEU A 389 7.32 -10.18 9.71
CA LEU A 389 7.46 -9.72 11.10
C LEU A 389 8.84 -9.07 11.35
N VAL A 390 9.91 -9.66 10.83
CA VAL A 390 11.25 -9.08 10.92
C VAL A 390 11.32 -7.74 10.18
N ALA A 391 10.67 -7.60 9.02
CA ALA A 391 10.61 -6.34 8.28
C ALA A 391 9.91 -5.24 9.08
N VAL A 392 8.80 -5.54 9.74
CA VAL A 392 8.07 -4.58 10.60
C VAL A 392 8.94 -4.14 11.78
N VAL A 393 9.57 -5.09 12.49
CA VAL A 393 10.45 -4.77 13.62
C VAL A 393 11.68 -3.98 13.17
N PHE A 394 12.28 -4.35 12.06
CA PHE A 394 13.44 -3.65 11.51
C PHE A 394 13.09 -2.21 11.09
N ALA A 395 11.94 -2.01 10.44
CA ALA A 395 11.45 -0.67 10.11
C ALA A 395 11.23 0.18 11.38
N LEU A 396 10.60 -0.39 12.42
CA LEU A 396 10.43 0.28 13.72
C LEU A 396 11.76 0.72 14.33
N VAL A 397 12.78 -0.15 14.31
CA VAL A 397 14.12 0.16 14.84
C VAL A 397 14.77 1.29 14.05
N LEU A 398 14.69 1.25 12.72
CA LEU A 398 15.24 2.32 11.86
C LEU A 398 14.54 3.66 12.09
N ILE A 399 13.21 3.65 12.17
CA ILE A 399 12.42 4.85 12.46
C ILE A 399 12.76 5.39 13.85
N LEU A 400 12.84 4.54 14.88
CA LEU A 400 13.26 4.96 16.22
C LEU A 400 14.65 5.58 16.22
N ALA A 401 15.60 4.96 15.53
CA ALA A 401 16.97 5.49 15.41
C ALA A 401 16.96 6.86 14.72
N TYR A 402 16.19 7.01 13.63
CA TYR A 402 16.03 8.28 12.93
C TYR A 402 15.45 9.36 13.84
N ILE A 403 14.37 9.08 14.57
CA ILE A 403 13.72 10.02 15.49
C ILE A 403 14.66 10.41 16.63
N ALA A 404 15.32 9.42 17.24
CA ALA A 404 16.27 9.68 18.33
C ALA A 404 17.41 10.60 17.88
N TYR A 405 17.91 10.41 16.68
CA TYR A 405 18.92 11.28 16.07
C TYR A 405 18.37 12.68 15.76
N ARG A 406 17.21 12.73 15.10
CA ARG A 406 16.61 13.98 14.59
C ARG A 406 16.14 14.90 15.71
N PHE A 407 15.54 14.34 16.75
CA PHE A 407 15.00 15.09 17.89
C PHE A 407 15.94 15.11 19.12
N LYS A 408 17.24 14.86 18.93
CA LYS A 408 18.24 14.84 19.99
C LYS A 408 18.18 16.06 20.93
N LYS A 409 17.81 17.24 20.41
CA LYS A 409 17.69 18.49 21.18
C LYS A 409 16.43 18.61 22.02
N ILE A 410 15.38 17.82 21.76
CA ILE A 410 14.05 17.95 22.36
C ILE A 410 13.66 16.70 23.18
N GLY A 411 14.63 15.88 23.60
CA GLY A 411 14.37 14.68 24.36
C GLY A 411 14.79 13.38 23.66
N GLY A 412 15.26 13.46 22.40
CA GLY A 412 15.92 12.37 21.68
C GLY A 412 15.25 11.00 21.83
N LEU A 413 15.92 10.10 22.55
CA LEU A 413 15.46 8.72 22.70
C LEU A 413 14.10 8.62 23.45
N THR A 414 13.90 9.44 24.48
CA THR A 414 12.62 9.42 25.24
C THR A 414 11.45 9.83 24.37
N GLY A 415 11.62 10.91 23.61
CA GLY A 415 10.60 11.34 22.64
C GLY A 415 10.35 10.26 21.56
N GLY A 416 11.41 9.64 21.07
CA GLY A 416 11.32 8.53 20.10
C GLY A 416 10.59 7.31 20.65
N MET A 417 10.85 6.92 21.90
CA MET A 417 10.14 5.80 22.54
C MET A 417 8.65 6.10 22.72
N MET A 418 8.27 7.33 23.09
CA MET A 418 6.86 7.71 23.18
C MET A 418 6.17 7.72 21.80
N ALA A 419 6.86 8.17 20.76
CA ALA A 419 6.36 8.10 19.39
C ALA A 419 6.16 6.65 18.94
N VAL A 420 7.11 5.74 19.22
CA VAL A 420 6.95 4.30 18.91
C VAL A 420 5.77 3.70 19.68
N LEU A 421 5.56 4.08 20.94
CA LEU A 421 4.39 3.62 21.70
C LEU A 421 3.07 4.07 21.05
N ALA A 422 3.02 5.31 20.55
CA ALA A 422 1.86 5.79 19.78
C ALA A 422 1.68 5.00 18.46
N LEU A 423 2.77 4.74 17.73
CA LEU A 423 2.73 3.91 16.52
C LEU A 423 2.24 2.49 16.80
N LEU A 424 2.68 1.87 17.89
CA LEU A 424 2.20 0.55 18.29
C LEU A 424 0.69 0.56 18.58
N ASN A 425 0.18 1.63 19.18
CA ASN A 425 -1.26 1.80 19.35
C ASN A 425 -1.98 1.85 18.00
N ASP A 426 -1.48 2.62 17.04
CA ASP A 426 -2.07 2.72 15.69
C ASP A 426 -2.05 1.36 14.97
N LEU A 427 -0.94 0.65 15.02
CA LEU A 427 -0.83 -0.70 14.45
C LEU A 427 -1.81 -1.68 15.11
N MET A 428 -1.97 -1.61 16.43
CA MET A 428 -2.93 -2.45 17.15
C MET A 428 -4.37 -2.15 16.76
N VAL A 429 -4.72 -0.89 16.51
CA VAL A 429 -6.06 -0.53 16.03
C VAL A 429 -6.33 -1.13 14.65
N VAL A 430 -5.36 -1.04 13.74
CA VAL A 430 -5.50 -1.65 12.41
C VAL A 430 -5.61 -3.17 12.51
N PHE A 431 -4.73 -3.80 13.29
CA PHE A 431 -4.82 -5.25 13.55
C PHE A 431 -6.18 -5.62 14.14
N GLY A 432 -6.66 -4.87 15.13
CA GLY A 432 -7.97 -5.09 15.75
C GLY A 432 -9.13 -4.97 14.76
N THR A 433 -9.04 -4.07 13.79
CA THR A 433 -10.03 -3.93 12.73
C THR A 433 -10.10 -5.19 11.87
N PHE A 434 -8.96 -5.75 11.46
CA PHE A 434 -8.91 -7.00 10.70
C PHE A 434 -9.49 -8.18 11.51
N VAL A 435 -9.13 -8.29 12.80
CA VAL A 435 -9.66 -9.33 13.69
C VAL A 435 -11.17 -9.19 13.84
N LEU A 436 -11.68 -7.97 14.08
CA LEU A 436 -13.10 -7.71 14.28
C LEU A 436 -13.94 -8.03 13.03
N LEU A 437 -13.41 -7.66 11.86
CA LEU A 437 -14.05 -7.94 10.57
C LEU A 437 -13.81 -9.38 10.09
N ARG A 438 -13.04 -10.20 10.84
CA ARG A 438 -12.61 -11.54 10.43
C ARG A 438 -11.91 -11.55 9.05
N ALA A 439 -11.28 -10.46 8.68
CA ALA A 439 -10.51 -10.36 7.45
C ALA A 439 -9.19 -11.15 7.61
N PRO A 440 -8.77 -11.93 6.60
CA PRO A 440 -7.50 -12.64 6.66
C PRO A 440 -6.34 -11.66 6.64
N LEU A 441 -5.30 -11.95 7.42
CA LEU A 441 -4.04 -11.22 7.37
C LEU A 441 -3.23 -11.76 6.20
N ASP A 442 -2.93 -10.92 5.23
CA ASP A 442 -2.20 -11.22 4.00
C ASP A 442 -0.98 -10.30 3.84
N GLY A 443 -0.28 -10.39 2.72
CA GLY A 443 0.83 -9.51 2.39
C GLY A 443 0.44 -8.03 2.30
N ASN A 444 -0.79 -7.72 1.88
CA ASN A 444 -1.29 -6.35 1.82
C ASN A 444 -1.45 -5.75 3.22
N PHE A 445 -1.87 -6.56 4.22
CA PHE A 445 -1.90 -6.14 5.62
C PHE A 445 -0.51 -5.73 6.12
N ILE A 446 0.54 -6.49 5.76
CA ILE A 446 1.93 -6.14 6.12
C ILE A 446 2.35 -4.83 5.45
N ALA A 447 2.04 -4.65 4.17
CA ALA A 447 2.32 -3.42 3.45
C ALA A 447 1.60 -2.22 4.09
N ALA A 448 0.33 -2.39 4.48
CA ALA A 448 -0.44 -1.37 5.18
C ALA A 448 0.16 -1.03 6.55
N MET A 449 0.54 -2.04 7.36
CA MET A 449 1.20 -1.82 8.65
C MET A 449 2.50 -1.03 8.50
N LEU A 450 3.36 -1.42 7.56
CA LEU A 450 4.62 -0.72 7.30
C LEU A 450 4.37 0.71 6.82
N THR A 451 3.35 0.93 6.00
CA THR A 451 2.96 2.27 5.55
C THR A 451 2.50 3.15 6.71
N ILE A 452 1.66 2.62 7.59
CA ILE A 452 1.19 3.34 8.77
C ILE A 452 2.36 3.71 9.67
N LEU A 453 3.33 2.80 9.85
CA LEU A 453 4.57 3.10 10.57
C LEU A 453 5.32 4.30 9.99
N GLY A 454 5.45 4.38 8.67
CA GLY A 454 6.14 5.49 8.00
C GLY A 454 5.36 6.80 8.02
N TYR A 455 4.02 6.73 7.93
CA TYR A 455 3.16 7.90 7.78
C TYR A 455 2.64 8.46 9.11
N SER A 456 2.26 7.62 10.07
CA SER A 456 1.65 8.08 11.34
C SER A 456 2.61 8.86 12.22
N ILE A 457 3.92 8.72 12.01
CA ILE A 457 4.92 9.48 12.75
C ILE A 457 5.11 10.91 12.23
N ASN A 458 4.57 11.20 11.08
CA ASN A 458 4.66 12.48 10.39
C ASN A 458 3.65 13.49 10.97
#